data_eb71b7d9074522f113ebf083a0323166
#
_entry.id   eb71b7d9074522f113ebf083a0323166
#
_cell.length_a   1.000
_cell.length_b   1.000
_cell.length_c   1.000
_cell.angle_alpha   90.00
_cell.angle_beta   90.00
_cell.angle_gamma   90.00
#
_symmetry.space_group_name_H-M   'P 1'
#
loop_
_entity.id
_entity.type
_entity.pdbx_description
1 polymer ?
#
loop_
_entity_poly.entity_id
_entity_poly.type
_entity_poly.pdbx_seq_one_letter_code
_entity_poly.pdbx_strand_id
1 'polypeptide(L)'
;MTILPTLHDLPKDQPFVLGIGFFDGCHLGHQEVFSEVKRLAKEKGAQPGVLTFYPHPMKVLAPDIHVPLLQSIDEKMDALAAQGMALAVCIRPDETFLAKSAEDFLGELARLPGLVGLVTGENFSFGHGGLGKSGDLVRFFEESRVTVRIVSLRENAGKKISSTAIRQCILAGEMEQAARFLGHPYTIRGDIVHGFRRGHDVLGFPTANLAVSEDRVLPPDGVYATRALVKGHTFPAITNIGNNPTFGNAKKTIETFIFDFDESIYGASFTLAWVARIRGEMKFASPDLLVAQIHQDIQKAKNRLHV
;
A
#
# COMPACT_ATOMS: atom_id res chain seq x y z
N MET A 1 8.22 3.44 -15.86
CA MET A 1 8.55 2.07 -15.38
C MET A 1 7.88 1.07 -16.30
N THR A 2 8.62 0.06 -16.79
CA THR A 2 8.06 -1.03 -17.58
C THR A 2 7.57 -2.13 -16.65
N ILE A 3 6.30 -2.55 -16.80
CA ILE A 3 5.70 -3.63 -15.99
C ILE A 3 5.69 -4.90 -16.83
N LEU A 4 6.24 -5.98 -16.29
CA LEU A 4 6.44 -7.26 -16.97
C LEU A 4 5.71 -8.37 -16.18
N PRO A 5 4.96 -9.26 -16.85
CA PRO A 5 4.20 -10.30 -16.16
C PRO A 5 5.06 -11.49 -15.70
N THR A 6 6.20 -11.74 -16.36
CA THR A 6 7.07 -12.87 -16.04
C THR A 6 8.56 -12.51 -16.06
N LEU A 7 9.40 -13.36 -15.48
CA LEU A 7 10.86 -13.24 -15.54
C LEU A 7 11.41 -13.38 -16.98
N HIS A 8 10.69 -14.09 -17.86
CA HIS A 8 11.12 -14.31 -19.25
C HIS A 8 10.98 -13.07 -20.14
N ASP A 9 10.18 -12.08 -19.70
CA ASP A 9 9.95 -10.82 -20.41
C ASP A 9 11.04 -9.78 -20.11
N LEU A 10 11.95 -10.08 -19.18
CA LEU A 10 13.07 -9.19 -18.85
C LEU A 10 14.01 -9.02 -20.06
N PRO A 11 14.62 -7.83 -20.23
CA PRO A 11 15.54 -7.55 -21.32
C PRO A 11 16.76 -8.51 -21.28
N LYS A 12 17.09 -9.10 -22.43
CA LYS A 12 18.20 -10.05 -22.53
C LYS A 12 19.55 -9.37 -22.78
N ASP A 13 19.50 -8.19 -23.40
CA ASP A 13 20.68 -7.47 -23.88
C ASP A 13 21.08 -6.28 -22.98
N GLN A 14 20.37 -6.09 -21.88
CA GLN A 14 20.63 -4.99 -20.93
C GLN A 14 20.79 -5.55 -19.52
N PRO A 15 21.83 -5.12 -18.79
CA PRO A 15 21.99 -5.54 -17.41
C PRO A 15 20.93 -4.91 -16.50
N PHE A 16 20.48 -5.67 -15.50
CA PHE A 16 19.53 -5.19 -14.49
C PHE A 16 19.86 -5.76 -13.11
N VAL A 17 19.41 -5.01 -12.09
CA VAL A 17 19.42 -5.40 -10.68
C VAL A 17 18.00 -5.52 -10.21
N LEU A 18 17.63 -6.60 -9.51
CA LEU A 18 16.29 -6.81 -8.99
C LEU A 18 16.26 -6.75 -7.46
N GLY A 19 15.41 -5.90 -6.93
CA GLY A 19 14.92 -6.00 -5.56
C GLY A 19 13.80 -7.03 -5.47
N ILE A 20 13.89 -8.01 -4.56
CA ILE A 20 12.89 -9.08 -4.46
C ILE A 20 12.09 -8.90 -3.18
N GLY A 21 10.75 -8.84 -3.30
CA GLY A 21 9.84 -8.73 -2.17
C GLY A 21 8.38 -8.51 -2.56
N PHE A 22 7.48 -8.64 -1.59
CA PHE A 22 6.07 -8.38 -1.83
C PHE A 22 5.76 -6.87 -1.90
N PHE A 23 6.51 -6.04 -1.18
CA PHE A 23 6.49 -4.58 -1.20
C PHE A 23 5.12 -3.93 -0.94
N ASP A 24 4.28 -4.54 -0.10
CA ASP A 24 3.00 -3.96 0.28
C ASP A 24 3.17 -2.73 1.18
N GLY A 25 2.66 -1.59 0.73
CA GLY A 25 2.77 -0.29 1.38
C GLY A 25 4.06 0.48 1.08
N CYS A 26 5.02 -0.06 0.33
CA CYS A 26 6.30 0.59 -0.01
C CYS A 26 6.93 1.37 1.16
N HIS A 27 6.77 0.83 2.39
CA HIS A 27 7.17 1.46 3.66
C HIS A 27 8.67 1.72 3.76
N LEU A 28 9.10 2.46 4.77
CA LEU A 28 10.50 2.88 4.95
C LEU A 28 11.51 1.71 4.85
N GLY A 29 11.18 0.51 5.38
CA GLY A 29 12.04 -0.67 5.21
C GLY A 29 12.15 -1.14 3.75
N HIS A 30 11.09 -1.03 2.95
CA HIS A 30 11.14 -1.31 1.52
C HIS A 30 11.95 -0.24 0.77
N GLN A 31 11.84 1.03 1.17
CA GLN A 31 12.59 2.13 0.56
C GLN A 31 14.11 1.97 0.71
N GLU A 32 14.57 1.34 1.80
CA GLU A 32 15.99 0.97 1.95
C GLU A 32 16.40 -0.07 0.88
N VAL A 33 15.56 -1.09 0.64
CA VAL A 33 15.80 -2.07 -0.43
C VAL A 33 15.86 -1.36 -1.78
N PHE A 34 14.89 -0.47 -2.09
CA PHE A 34 14.89 0.29 -3.35
C PHE A 34 16.13 1.19 -3.51
N SER A 35 16.56 1.81 -2.41
CA SER A 35 17.78 2.63 -2.40
C SER A 35 19.03 1.80 -2.71
N GLU A 36 19.10 0.60 -2.13
CA GLU A 36 20.19 -0.32 -2.38
C GLU A 36 20.18 -0.90 -3.80
N VAL A 37 18.96 -1.20 -4.36
CA VAL A 37 18.79 -1.59 -5.76
C VAL A 37 19.35 -0.50 -6.70
N LYS A 38 18.97 0.76 -6.47
CA LYS A 38 19.48 1.89 -7.29
C LYS A 38 20.99 2.04 -7.16
N ARG A 39 21.53 1.90 -5.94
CA ARG A 39 22.99 1.99 -5.70
C ARG A 39 23.74 0.90 -6.44
N LEU A 40 23.31 -0.36 -6.32
CA LEU A 40 23.94 -1.48 -6.99
C LEU A 40 23.79 -1.38 -8.52
N ALA A 41 22.60 -0.98 -9.00
CA ALA A 41 22.36 -0.76 -10.43
C ALA A 41 23.31 0.29 -11.02
N LYS A 42 23.51 1.41 -10.33
CA LYS A 42 24.48 2.43 -10.73
C LYS A 42 25.91 1.91 -10.77
N GLU A 43 26.34 1.12 -9.78
CA GLU A 43 27.66 0.52 -9.71
C GLU A 43 27.93 -0.46 -10.87
N LYS A 44 26.87 -1.18 -11.29
CA LYS A 44 26.96 -2.20 -12.36
C LYS A 44 26.62 -1.64 -13.76
N GLY A 45 26.28 -0.35 -13.90
CA GLY A 45 25.80 0.19 -15.16
C GLY A 45 24.50 -0.48 -15.63
N ALA A 46 23.61 -0.82 -14.70
CA ALA A 46 22.42 -1.64 -14.91
C ALA A 46 21.12 -0.87 -14.64
N GLN A 47 20.01 -1.40 -15.10
CA GLN A 47 18.68 -0.85 -14.78
C GLN A 47 18.21 -1.30 -13.39
N PRO A 48 17.68 -0.39 -12.56
CA PRO A 48 17.06 -0.76 -11.29
C PRO A 48 15.66 -1.33 -11.52
N GLY A 49 15.37 -2.48 -10.95
CA GLY A 49 14.08 -3.15 -11.06
C GLY A 49 13.66 -3.87 -9.80
N VAL A 50 12.45 -4.37 -9.80
CA VAL A 50 11.91 -5.20 -8.72
C VAL A 50 11.25 -6.45 -9.27
N LEU A 51 11.26 -7.51 -8.46
CA LEU A 51 10.46 -8.71 -8.60
C LEU A 51 9.45 -8.72 -7.45
N THR A 52 8.17 -8.61 -7.79
CA THR A 52 7.06 -8.59 -6.83
C THR A 52 5.92 -9.49 -7.28
N PHE A 53 4.88 -9.59 -6.45
CA PHE A 53 3.79 -10.52 -6.64
C PHE A 53 2.44 -9.81 -6.48
N TYR A 54 1.44 -10.25 -7.24
CA TYR A 54 0.05 -9.86 -7.06
C TYR A 54 -0.88 -10.91 -7.71
N PRO A 55 -1.92 -11.41 -6.97
CA PRO A 55 -2.28 -11.07 -5.59
C PRO A 55 -1.26 -11.56 -4.55
N HIS A 56 -1.56 -11.33 -3.26
CA HIS A 56 -0.71 -11.85 -2.19
C HIS A 56 -0.62 -13.39 -2.26
N PRO A 57 0.57 -14.01 -2.16
CA PRO A 57 0.72 -15.46 -2.24
C PRO A 57 -0.22 -16.23 -1.30
N MET A 58 -0.49 -15.71 -0.11
CA MET A 58 -1.45 -16.30 0.84
C MET A 58 -2.88 -16.40 0.31
N LYS A 59 -3.29 -15.59 -0.68
CA LYS A 59 -4.61 -15.74 -1.31
C LYS A 59 -4.73 -17.01 -2.15
N VAL A 60 -3.61 -17.57 -2.60
CA VAL A 60 -3.56 -18.84 -3.32
C VAL A 60 -3.38 -20.00 -2.34
N LEU A 61 -2.46 -19.85 -1.36
CA LEU A 61 -2.15 -20.90 -0.39
C LEU A 61 -3.27 -21.15 0.63
N ALA A 62 -3.99 -20.12 1.00
CA ALA A 62 -5.06 -20.17 2.00
C ALA A 62 -6.18 -19.20 1.60
N PRO A 63 -7.02 -19.55 0.60
CA PRO A 63 -8.06 -18.66 0.05
C PRO A 63 -9.05 -18.14 1.11
N ASP A 64 -9.27 -18.90 2.16
CA ASP A 64 -10.18 -18.57 3.27
C ASP A 64 -9.57 -17.52 4.24
N ILE A 65 -8.25 -17.28 4.16
CA ILE A 65 -7.59 -16.28 4.99
C ILE A 65 -7.63 -14.91 4.30
N HIS A 66 -8.36 -13.99 4.90
CA HIS A 66 -8.37 -12.60 4.44
C HIS A 66 -7.08 -11.88 4.84
N VAL A 67 -6.26 -11.52 3.83
CA VAL A 67 -5.06 -10.71 4.02
C VAL A 67 -5.34 -9.32 3.44
N PRO A 68 -5.73 -8.33 4.26
CA PRO A 68 -5.99 -6.99 3.77
C PRO A 68 -4.69 -6.32 3.32
N LEU A 69 -4.73 -5.68 2.14
CA LEU A 69 -3.57 -5.04 1.52
C LEU A 69 -3.47 -3.55 1.88
N LEU A 70 -2.25 -3.06 2.01
CA LEU A 70 -1.98 -1.63 2.22
C LEU A 70 -2.15 -0.83 0.92
N GLN A 71 -1.97 -1.47 -0.24
CA GLN A 71 -2.05 -0.84 -1.57
C GLN A 71 -2.78 -1.74 -2.56
N SER A 72 -3.48 -1.13 -3.52
CA SER A 72 -3.89 -1.83 -4.75
C SER A 72 -2.67 -2.11 -5.63
N ILE A 73 -2.85 -2.91 -6.69
CA ILE A 73 -1.75 -3.16 -7.64
C ILE A 73 -1.31 -1.86 -8.33
N ASP A 74 -2.25 -1.02 -8.74
CA ASP A 74 -1.95 0.24 -9.43
C ASP A 74 -1.21 1.20 -8.50
N GLU A 75 -1.66 1.35 -7.24
CA GLU A 75 -0.95 2.16 -6.23
C GLU A 75 0.46 1.63 -5.96
N LYS A 76 0.65 0.30 -5.94
CA LYS A 76 1.97 -0.32 -5.78
C LYS A 76 2.87 0.00 -6.98
N MET A 77 2.38 -0.14 -8.20
CA MET A 77 3.18 0.16 -9.40
C MET A 77 3.55 1.65 -9.48
N ASP A 78 2.62 2.54 -9.15
CA ASP A 78 2.90 3.99 -9.06
C ASP A 78 3.95 4.31 -8.00
N ALA A 79 3.85 3.69 -6.82
CA ALA A 79 4.83 3.87 -5.75
C ALA A 79 6.23 3.37 -6.14
N LEU A 80 6.33 2.21 -6.80
CA LEU A 80 7.60 1.68 -7.30
C LEU A 80 8.21 2.58 -8.37
N ALA A 81 7.39 3.11 -9.29
CA ALA A 81 7.84 4.08 -10.29
C ALA A 81 8.35 5.37 -9.64
N ALA A 82 7.63 5.90 -8.64
CA ALA A 82 8.04 7.08 -7.88
C ALA A 82 9.35 6.86 -7.08
N GLN A 83 9.64 5.61 -6.68
CA GLN A 83 10.91 5.23 -6.07
C GLN A 83 12.07 5.08 -7.08
N GLY A 84 11.82 5.30 -8.36
CA GLY A 84 12.83 5.29 -9.42
C GLY A 84 13.16 3.91 -9.96
N MET A 85 12.24 2.94 -9.82
CA MET A 85 12.40 1.64 -10.48
C MET A 85 12.11 1.81 -11.99
N ALA A 86 12.98 1.26 -12.84
CA ALA A 86 12.81 1.24 -14.28
C ALA A 86 12.00 0.03 -14.75
N LEU A 87 12.13 -1.09 -14.05
CA LEU A 87 11.48 -2.37 -14.34
C LEU A 87 10.70 -2.86 -13.11
N ALA A 88 9.53 -3.47 -13.36
CA ALA A 88 8.80 -4.23 -12.34
C ALA A 88 8.30 -5.54 -12.93
N VAL A 89 8.87 -6.66 -12.48
CA VAL A 89 8.28 -7.98 -12.76
C VAL A 89 7.24 -8.23 -11.69
N CYS A 90 5.96 -8.29 -12.11
CA CYS A 90 4.83 -8.54 -11.20
C CYS A 90 4.24 -9.92 -11.50
N ILE A 91 4.76 -10.93 -10.84
CA ILE A 91 4.29 -12.31 -11.03
C ILE A 91 2.90 -12.47 -10.39
N ARG A 92 2.01 -13.12 -11.14
CA ARG A 92 0.76 -13.66 -10.59
C ARG A 92 1.05 -15.07 -10.07
N PRO A 93 1.20 -15.26 -8.75
CA PRO A 93 1.50 -16.57 -8.21
C PRO A 93 0.30 -17.51 -8.41
N ASP A 94 0.59 -18.72 -8.85
CA ASP A 94 -0.33 -19.85 -8.89
C ASP A 94 0.22 -21.00 -8.04
N GLU A 95 -0.53 -22.10 -7.94
CA GLU A 95 -0.10 -23.27 -7.18
C GLU A 95 1.24 -23.82 -7.68
N THR A 96 1.46 -23.83 -9.00
CA THR A 96 2.71 -24.32 -9.61
C THR A 96 3.89 -23.45 -9.22
N PHE A 97 3.73 -22.13 -9.26
CA PHE A 97 4.76 -21.19 -8.81
C PHE A 97 5.08 -21.35 -7.32
N LEU A 98 4.06 -21.52 -6.48
CA LEU A 98 4.21 -21.65 -5.03
C LEU A 98 4.72 -23.02 -4.58
N ALA A 99 4.57 -24.04 -5.43
CA ALA A 99 5.14 -25.38 -5.20
C ALA A 99 6.63 -25.49 -5.58
N LYS A 100 7.21 -24.49 -6.26
CA LYS A 100 8.64 -24.52 -6.63
C LYS A 100 9.52 -24.61 -5.41
N SER A 101 10.53 -25.47 -5.49
CA SER A 101 11.58 -25.53 -4.47
C SER A 101 12.39 -24.22 -4.42
N ALA A 102 13.14 -24.01 -3.36
CA ALA A 102 14.08 -22.90 -3.28
C ALA A 102 15.15 -22.99 -4.38
N GLU A 103 15.63 -24.19 -4.67
CA GLU A 103 16.62 -24.47 -5.71
C GLU A 103 16.11 -24.14 -7.11
N ASP A 104 14.86 -24.53 -7.44
CA ASP A 104 14.24 -24.22 -8.73
C ASP A 104 14.11 -22.71 -8.95
N PHE A 105 13.67 -21.99 -7.91
CA PHE A 105 13.57 -20.53 -7.96
C PHE A 105 14.94 -19.85 -8.16
N LEU A 106 15.97 -20.29 -7.45
CA LEU A 106 17.35 -19.81 -7.62
C LEU A 106 17.89 -20.13 -9.02
N GLY A 107 17.60 -21.34 -9.52
CA GLY A 107 17.98 -21.75 -10.88
C GLY A 107 17.30 -20.93 -11.97
N GLU A 108 16.04 -20.51 -11.78
CA GLU A 108 15.36 -19.56 -12.69
C GLU A 108 16.06 -18.21 -12.72
N LEU A 109 16.38 -17.65 -11.55
CA LEU A 109 17.09 -16.38 -11.46
C LEU A 109 18.47 -16.46 -12.13
N ALA A 110 19.21 -17.55 -11.92
CA ALA A 110 20.54 -17.75 -12.51
C ALA A 110 20.54 -17.82 -14.04
N ARG A 111 19.42 -18.25 -14.64
CA ARG A 111 19.27 -18.34 -16.11
C ARG A 111 18.94 -17.00 -16.76
N LEU A 112 18.72 -15.93 -16.01
CA LEU A 112 18.41 -14.60 -16.55
C LEU A 112 19.68 -13.94 -17.12
N PRO A 113 19.79 -13.73 -18.44
CA PRO A 113 21.06 -13.30 -19.05
C PRO A 113 21.54 -11.93 -18.56
N GLY A 114 20.61 -11.00 -18.33
CA GLY A 114 20.89 -9.63 -17.91
C GLY A 114 20.97 -9.43 -16.40
N LEU A 115 20.76 -10.46 -15.58
CA LEU A 115 20.82 -10.32 -14.12
C LEU A 115 22.26 -10.14 -13.63
N VAL A 116 22.56 -9.00 -13.00
CA VAL A 116 23.89 -8.68 -12.45
C VAL A 116 23.86 -8.38 -10.96
N GLY A 117 22.67 -8.27 -10.35
CA GLY A 117 22.53 -8.07 -8.93
C GLY A 117 21.16 -8.37 -8.38
N LEU A 118 21.12 -8.80 -7.13
CA LEU A 118 19.92 -9.08 -6.34
C LEU A 118 20.00 -8.34 -5.01
N VAL A 119 18.87 -7.74 -4.60
CA VAL A 119 18.75 -7.08 -3.30
C VAL A 119 17.49 -7.56 -2.62
N THR A 120 17.58 -7.87 -1.32
CA THR A 120 16.42 -8.32 -0.54
C THR A 120 16.54 -7.88 0.91
N GLY A 121 15.42 -7.87 1.63
CA GLY A 121 15.43 -7.73 3.09
C GLY A 121 15.93 -9.01 3.77
N GLU A 122 16.48 -8.87 4.98
CA GLU A 122 17.01 -10.03 5.75
C GLU A 122 15.94 -11.09 6.10
N ASN A 123 14.67 -10.68 6.18
CA ASN A 123 13.53 -11.55 6.49
C ASN A 123 12.87 -12.15 5.23
N PHE A 124 13.44 -11.94 4.05
CA PHE A 124 12.89 -12.50 2.83
C PHE A 124 12.97 -14.03 2.83
N SER A 125 11.87 -14.66 2.40
CA SER A 125 11.79 -16.11 2.21
C SER A 125 11.16 -16.43 0.87
N PHE A 126 11.55 -17.57 0.29
CA PHE A 126 11.11 -18.00 -1.05
C PHE A 126 11.07 -19.53 -1.15
N GLY A 127 10.55 -20.01 -2.27
CA GLY A 127 10.36 -21.44 -2.50
C GLY A 127 9.20 -22.02 -1.69
N HIS A 128 8.92 -23.29 -1.89
CA HIS A 128 7.82 -24.00 -1.24
C HIS A 128 7.90 -23.86 0.28
N GLY A 129 6.78 -23.44 0.89
CA GLY A 129 6.71 -23.22 2.36
C GLY A 129 7.63 -22.12 2.89
N GLY A 130 8.25 -21.30 2.03
CA GLY A 130 9.21 -20.26 2.44
C GLY A 130 10.48 -20.83 3.06
N LEU A 131 10.89 -22.03 2.66
CA LEU A 131 12.08 -22.73 3.19
C LEU A 131 13.38 -22.01 2.80
N GLY A 132 13.47 -21.44 1.59
CA GLY A 132 14.60 -20.62 1.17
C GLY A 132 14.63 -19.28 1.92
N LYS A 133 15.82 -18.83 2.29
CA LYS A 133 16.07 -17.60 3.05
C LYS A 133 17.04 -16.68 2.29
N SER A 134 17.10 -15.42 2.69
CA SER A 134 18.01 -14.43 2.10
C SER A 134 19.47 -14.90 2.07
N GLY A 135 19.94 -15.64 3.08
CA GLY A 135 21.30 -16.22 3.12
C GLY A 135 21.54 -17.29 2.05
N ASP A 136 20.49 -17.99 1.59
CA ASP A 136 20.64 -19.00 0.53
C ASP A 136 20.92 -18.34 -0.82
N LEU A 137 20.35 -17.13 -1.07
CA LEU A 137 20.70 -16.30 -2.23
C LEU A 137 22.19 -15.98 -2.24
N VAL A 138 22.75 -15.56 -1.11
CA VAL A 138 24.18 -15.23 -1.02
C VAL A 138 25.02 -16.44 -1.35
N ARG A 139 24.77 -17.60 -0.71
CA ARG A 139 25.52 -18.83 -0.94
C ARG A 139 25.44 -19.34 -2.39
N PHE A 140 24.24 -19.31 -2.97
CA PHE A 140 24.00 -19.80 -4.33
C PHE A 140 24.73 -18.96 -5.39
N PHE A 141 24.80 -17.65 -5.20
CA PHE A 141 25.41 -16.72 -6.15
C PHE A 141 26.89 -16.36 -5.82
N GLU A 142 27.51 -16.95 -4.78
CA GLU A 142 28.82 -16.60 -4.28
C GLU A 142 29.90 -16.64 -5.38
N GLU A 143 29.92 -17.68 -6.20
CA GLU A 143 30.87 -17.87 -7.31
C GLU A 143 30.34 -17.38 -8.67
N SER A 144 29.26 -16.58 -8.66
CA SER A 144 28.64 -16.09 -9.88
C SER A 144 28.97 -14.63 -10.16
N ARG A 145 28.54 -14.14 -11.35
CA ARG A 145 28.59 -12.70 -11.69
C ARG A 145 27.54 -11.85 -10.99
N VAL A 146 26.56 -12.47 -10.32
CA VAL A 146 25.44 -11.80 -9.69
C VAL A 146 25.81 -11.38 -8.27
N THR A 147 25.85 -10.09 -8.00
CA THR A 147 26.10 -9.57 -6.65
C THR A 147 24.81 -9.61 -5.82
N VAL A 148 24.84 -10.28 -4.67
CA VAL A 148 23.70 -10.32 -3.75
C VAL A 148 23.92 -9.38 -2.57
N ARG A 149 22.92 -8.58 -2.23
CA ARG A 149 22.92 -7.70 -1.05
C ARG A 149 21.69 -7.92 -0.20
N ILE A 150 21.90 -7.99 1.11
CA ILE A 150 20.85 -8.14 2.10
C ILE A 150 20.75 -6.83 2.88
N VAL A 151 19.56 -6.26 2.93
CA VAL A 151 19.25 -5.04 3.69
C VAL A 151 18.67 -5.44 5.04
N SER A 152 19.25 -4.91 6.12
CA SER A 152 18.74 -5.14 7.47
C SER A 152 17.40 -4.45 7.70
N LEU A 153 16.58 -5.00 8.60
CA LEU A 153 15.29 -4.43 8.95
C LEU A 153 15.48 -3.06 9.61
N ARG A 154 14.71 -2.09 9.12
CA ARG A 154 14.66 -0.76 9.74
C ARG A 154 13.79 -0.78 10.98
N GLU A 155 14.25 -0.12 12.03
CA GLU A 155 13.49 0.15 13.24
C GLU A 155 13.14 1.63 13.37
N ASN A 156 11.98 1.91 13.94
CA ASN A 156 11.59 3.25 14.34
C ASN A 156 11.16 3.22 15.80
N ALA A 157 11.89 3.95 16.65
CA ALA A 157 11.68 3.96 18.11
C ALA A 157 11.66 2.54 18.73
N GLY A 158 12.58 1.65 18.33
CA GLY A 158 12.68 0.28 18.82
C GLY A 158 11.61 -0.69 18.30
N LYS A 159 10.76 -0.26 17.36
CA LYS A 159 9.76 -1.13 16.71
C LYS A 159 10.17 -1.44 15.27
N LYS A 160 10.14 -2.72 14.90
CA LYS A 160 10.40 -3.15 13.52
C LYS A 160 9.34 -2.61 12.57
N ILE A 161 9.79 -2.00 11.47
CA ILE A 161 8.90 -1.52 10.41
C ILE A 161 8.56 -2.71 9.51
N SER A 162 7.27 -3.04 9.39
CA SER A 162 6.76 -4.08 8.52
C SER A 162 5.33 -3.80 8.07
N SER A 163 4.89 -4.38 6.96
CA SER A 163 3.49 -4.27 6.51
C SER A 163 2.51 -4.77 7.57
N THR A 164 2.86 -5.78 8.36
CA THR A 164 2.04 -6.30 9.47
C THR A 164 1.89 -5.25 10.58
N ALA A 165 2.98 -4.61 11.02
CA ALA A 165 2.91 -3.57 12.03
C ALA A 165 2.09 -2.35 11.55
N ILE A 166 2.21 -1.99 10.26
CA ILE A 166 1.44 -0.90 9.66
C ILE A 166 -0.05 -1.25 9.63
N ARG A 167 -0.43 -2.47 9.23
CA ARG A 167 -1.83 -2.92 9.27
C ARG A 167 -2.40 -2.83 10.68
N GLN A 168 -1.63 -3.26 11.70
CA GLN A 168 -2.05 -3.16 13.10
C GLN A 168 -2.30 -1.70 13.51
N CYS A 169 -1.41 -0.77 13.15
CA CYS A 169 -1.61 0.66 13.42
C CYS A 169 -2.90 1.18 12.75
N ILE A 170 -3.13 0.84 11.47
CA ILE A 170 -4.33 1.26 10.74
C ILE A 170 -5.59 0.69 11.41
N LEU A 171 -5.61 -0.62 11.73
CA LEU A 171 -6.74 -1.28 12.39
C LEU A 171 -7.00 -0.76 13.81
N ALA A 172 -6.00 -0.19 14.48
CA ALA A 172 -6.14 0.50 15.76
C ALA A 172 -6.56 1.97 15.61
N GLY A 173 -6.54 2.52 14.40
CA GLY A 173 -6.80 3.95 14.13
C GLY A 173 -5.61 4.85 14.44
N GLU A 174 -4.42 4.30 14.61
CA GLU A 174 -3.16 5.02 14.88
C GLU A 174 -2.52 5.54 13.59
N MET A 175 -3.21 6.48 12.92
CA MET A 175 -2.84 6.92 11.57
C MET A 175 -1.48 7.63 11.53
N GLU A 176 -1.15 8.41 12.56
CA GLU A 176 0.14 9.09 12.69
C GLU A 176 1.30 8.08 12.85
N GLN A 177 1.06 6.96 13.55
CA GLN A 177 2.07 5.91 13.69
C GLN A 177 2.24 5.13 12.38
N ALA A 178 1.13 4.82 11.69
CA ALA A 178 1.17 4.21 10.37
C ALA A 178 1.96 5.09 9.38
N ALA A 179 1.71 6.40 9.38
CA ALA A 179 2.43 7.36 8.54
C ALA A 179 3.94 7.40 8.84
N ARG A 180 4.34 7.32 10.12
CA ARG A 180 5.76 7.24 10.50
C ARG A 180 6.46 5.99 9.97
N PHE A 181 5.77 4.86 9.90
CA PHE A 181 6.33 3.62 9.34
C PHE A 181 6.34 3.61 7.81
N LEU A 182 5.32 4.20 7.19
CA LEU A 182 5.23 4.34 5.73
C LEU A 182 6.22 5.38 5.18
N GLY A 183 6.49 6.45 5.94
CA GLY A 183 7.20 7.64 5.48
C GLY A 183 6.28 8.66 4.80
N HIS A 184 4.99 8.39 4.74
CA HIS A 184 3.92 9.24 4.22
C HIS A 184 2.57 8.86 4.85
N PRO A 185 1.53 9.71 4.81
CA PRO A 185 0.20 9.32 5.24
C PRO A 185 -0.30 8.07 4.51
N TYR A 186 -1.04 7.21 5.21
CA TYR A 186 -1.71 6.08 4.56
C TYR A 186 -2.71 6.60 3.52
N THR A 187 -2.69 6.04 2.31
CA THR A 187 -3.56 6.47 1.22
C THR A 187 -4.45 5.35 0.73
N ILE A 188 -5.65 5.71 0.27
CA ILE A 188 -6.57 4.83 -0.44
C ILE A 188 -7.04 5.56 -1.69
N ARG A 189 -6.85 4.93 -2.85
CA ARG A 189 -7.42 5.37 -4.13
C ARG A 189 -8.68 4.56 -4.42
N GLY A 190 -9.69 5.23 -4.94
CA GLY A 190 -10.93 4.59 -5.39
C GLY A 190 -11.77 5.56 -6.21
N ASP A 191 -12.93 5.06 -6.65
CA ASP A 191 -13.87 5.84 -7.43
C ASP A 191 -14.92 6.49 -6.52
N ILE A 192 -15.35 7.69 -6.91
CA ILE A 192 -16.46 8.34 -6.22
C ILE A 192 -17.76 7.77 -6.74
N VAL A 193 -18.55 7.20 -5.83
CA VAL A 193 -19.87 6.67 -6.10
C VAL A 193 -20.96 7.59 -5.55
N HIS A 194 -22.16 7.47 -6.11
CA HIS A 194 -23.33 8.17 -5.55
C HIS A 194 -23.65 7.66 -4.15
N GLY A 195 -23.57 8.53 -3.17
CA GLY A 195 -24.02 8.25 -1.80
C GLY A 195 -25.53 8.43 -1.63
N PHE A 196 -26.03 8.08 -0.47
CA PHE A 196 -27.46 8.16 -0.14
C PHE A 196 -27.99 9.60 0.11
N ARG A 197 -27.26 10.67 -0.28
CA ARG A 197 -27.60 12.11 -0.14
C ARG A 197 -28.03 12.56 1.25
N ARG A 198 -28.00 11.71 2.28
CA ARG A 198 -28.44 12.04 3.65
C ARG A 198 -27.65 13.19 4.27
N GLY A 199 -26.35 13.29 3.97
CA GLY A 199 -25.50 14.39 4.44
C GLY A 199 -25.89 15.74 3.82
N HIS A 200 -26.23 15.77 2.53
CA HIS A 200 -26.60 16.99 1.82
C HIS A 200 -27.99 17.50 2.25
N ASP A 201 -29.00 16.61 2.29
CA ASP A 201 -30.40 17.00 2.49
C ASP A 201 -30.72 17.34 3.95
N VAL A 202 -30.00 16.78 4.92
CA VAL A 202 -30.24 16.96 6.35
C VAL A 202 -29.22 17.89 7.01
N LEU A 203 -27.97 17.91 6.52
CA LEU A 203 -26.83 18.54 7.21
C LEU A 203 -26.19 19.69 6.42
N GLY A 204 -26.57 19.89 5.15
CA GLY A 204 -25.98 20.93 4.28
C GLY A 204 -24.49 20.70 3.90
N PHE A 205 -23.93 19.53 4.19
CA PHE A 205 -22.54 19.17 3.88
C PHE A 205 -22.50 18.15 2.73
N PRO A 206 -22.16 18.57 1.49
CA PRO A 206 -22.00 17.63 0.39
C PRO A 206 -20.80 16.70 0.66
N THR A 207 -21.04 15.38 0.65
CA THR A 207 -20.02 14.38 0.89
C THR A 207 -19.75 13.53 -0.34
N ALA A 208 -18.47 13.24 -0.59
CA ALA A 208 -18.02 12.27 -1.57
C ALA A 208 -17.99 10.87 -0.93
N ASN A 209 -18.60 9.89 -1.59
CA ASN A 209 -18.60 8.51 -1.14
C ASN A 209 -17.52 7.74 -1.93
N LEU A 210 -16.54 7.20 -1.23
CA LEU A 210 -15.44 6.45 -1.83
C LEU A 210 -15.74 4.95 -1.86
N ALA A 211 -15.76 4.37 -3.05
CA ALA A 211 -15.78 2.92 -3.22
C ALA A 211 -14.38 2.35 -3.09
N VAL A 212 -14.21 1.35 -2.23
CA VAL A 212 -12.92 0.72 -1.95
C VAL A 212 -13.05 -0.80 -2.08
N SER A 213 -12.02 -1.44 -2.62
CA SER A 213 -11.94 -2.91 -2.68
C SER A 213 -11.99 -3.52 -1.28
N GLU A 214 -12.68 -4.65 -1.13
CA GLU A 214 -12.77 -5.40 0.13
C GLU A 214 -11.42 -5.91 0.64
N ASP A 215 -10.44 -6.01 -0.23
CA ASP A 215 -9.06 -6.39 0.12
C ASP A 215 -8.25 -5.29 0.81
N ARG A 216 -8.79 -4.07 0.92
CA ARG A 216 -8.05 -2.95 1.54
C ARG A 216 -8.19 -2.96 3.05
N VAL A 217 -7.07 -2.71 3.73
CA VAL A 217 -7.13 -2.45 5.17
C VAL A 217 -7.78 -1.08 5.41
N LEU A 218 -8.83 -1.05 6.23
CA LEU A 218 -9.53 0.18 6.60
C LEU A 218 -9.35 0.47 8.08
N PRO A 219 -9.25 1.75 8.46
CA PRO A 219 -9.30 2.13 9.86
C PRO A 219 -10.65 1.75 10.50
N PRO A 220 -10.75 1.70 11.85
CA PRO A 220 -12.01 1.47 12.54
C PRO A 220 -13.01 2.60 12.28
N ASP A 221 -14.28 2.29 12.52
CA ASP A 221 -15.36 3.25 12.37
C ASP A 221 -15.11 4.51 13.23
N GLY A 222 -15.43 5.67 12.67
CA GLY A 222 -15.16 6.95 13.31
C GLY A 222 -14.90 8.09 12.31
N VAL A 223 -14.47 9.20 12.85
CA VAL A 223 -14.21 10.46 12.14
C VAL A 223 -12.70 10.73 12.10
N TYR A 224 -12.21 11.14 10.94
CA TYR A 224 -10.79 11.31 10.65
C TYR A 224 -10.51 12.66 9.97
N ALA A 225 -9.41 13.30 10.34
CA ALA A 225 -8.79 14.35 9.54
C ALA A 225 -8.08 13.70 8.35
N THR A 226 -8.37 14.17 7.15
CA THR A 226 -7.86 13.58 5.90
C THR A 226 -7.44 14.67 4.91
N ARG A 227 -6.73 14.28 3.87
CA ARG A 227 -6.49 15.11 2.69
C ARG A 227 -7.03 14.40 1.46
N ALA A 228 -7.81 15.10 0.67
CA ALA A 228 -8.41 14.61 -0.56
C ALA A 228 -7.59 15.10 -1.77
N LEU A 229 -7.03 14.18 -2.56
CA LEU A 229 -6.38 14.49 -3.83
C LEU A 229 -7.41 14.28 -4.94
N VAL A 230 -7.79 15.36 -5.60
CA VAL A 230 -8.80 15.43 -6.66
C VAL A 230 -8.24 16.24 -7.81
N LYS A 231 -8.35 15.72 -9.05
CA LYS A 231 -7.88 16.43 -10.27
C LYS A 231 -6.45 17.02 -10.14
N GLY A 232 -5.56 16.34 -9.39
CA GLY A 232 -4.19 16.78 -9.17
C GLY A 232 -3.98 17.79 -8.05
N HIS A 233 -5.04 18.27 -7.39
CA HIS A 233 -4.99 19.21 -6.27
C HIS A 233 -5.32 18.52 -4.94
N THR A 234 -4.62 18.92 -3.88
CA THR A 234 -4.83 18.39 -2.53
C THR A 234 -5.63 19.37 -1.67
N PHE A 235 -6.76 18.92 -1.15
CA PHE A 235 -7.66 19.69 -0.29
C PHE A 235 -7.71 19.10 1.11
N PRO A 236 -7.81 19.94 2.15
CA PRO A 236 -8.11 19.45 3.49
C PRO A 236 -9.55 18.93 3.55
N ALA A 237 -9.76 17.87 4.33
CA ALA A 237 -11.04 17.19 4.39
C ALA A 237 -11.27 16.52 5.75
N ILE A 238 -12.52 16.16 6.01
CA ILE A 238 -12.91 15.30 7.11
C ILE A 238 -13.65 14.08 6.55
N THR A 239 -13.33 12.91 7.06
CA THR A 239 -13.88 11.64 6.56
C THR A 239 -14.53 10.87 7.69
N ASN A 240 -15.72 10.36 7.44
CA ASN A 240 -16.41 9.42 8.30
C ASN A 240 -16.32 8.00 7.71
N ILE A 241 -15.90 7.04 8.53
CA ILE A 241 -16.09 5.61 8.26
C ILE A 241 -17.20 5.11 9.17
N GLY A 242 -18.19 4.45 8.60
CA GLY A 242 -19.28 3.86 9.34
C GLY A 242 -19.88 2.66 8.62
N ASN A 243 -20.78 1.96 9.30
CA ASN A 243 -21.54 0.87 8.73
C ASN A 243 -22.92 1.38 8.30
N ASN A 244 -23.36 1.00 7.09
CA ASN A 244 -24.73 1.28 6.67
C ASN A 244 -25.60 0.04 6.92
N PRO A 245 -26.45 0.03 7.96
CA PRO A 245 -27.23 -1.15 8.36
C PRO A 245 -28.41 -1.48 7.42
N THR A 246 -28.63 -0.71 6.35
CA THR A 246 -29.88 -0.75 5.58
C THR A 246 -29.97 -1.90 4.56
N PHE A 247 -28.91 -2.65 4.31
CA PHE A 247 -28.90 -3.76 3.35
C PHE A 247 -28.07 -4.94 3.87
N GLY A 248 -28.66 -5.82 4.65
CA GLY A 248 -28.30 -7.20 4.98
C GLY A 248 -26.81 -7.61 5.17
N ASN A 249 -25.89 -7.00 4.46
CA ASN A 249 -24.44 -7.07 4.64
C ASN A 249 -23.96 -5.67 4.96
N ALA A 250 -23.49 -5.45 6.19
CA ALA A 250 -22.98 -4.16 6.67
C ALA A 250 -21.69 -3.76 5.89
N LYS A 251 -21.89 -3.18 4.70
CA LYS A 251 -20.76 -2.66 3.91
C LYS A 251 -20.31 -1.34 4.52
N LYS A 252 -19.00 -1.23 4.83
CA LYS A 252 -18.40 0.02 5.31
C LYS A 252 -18.56 1.12 4.25
N THR A 253 -19.00 2.29 4.69
CA THR A 253 -19.05 3.51 3.87
C THR A 253 -17.92 4.44 4.27
N ILE A 254 -17.33 5.12 3.29
CA ILE A 254 -16.30 6.13 3.47
C ILE A 254 -16.84 7.41 2.88
N GLU A 255 -17.28 8.32 3.73
CA GLU A 255 -17.89 9.57 3.35
C GLU A 255 -16.96 10.73 3.70
N THR A 256 -16.58 11.52 2.70
CA THR A 256 -15.62 12.61 2.84
C THR A 256 -16.25 13.95 2.51
N PHE A 257 -16.20 14.89 3.46
CA PHE A 257 -16.48 16.30 3.24
C PHE A 257 -15.16 17.04 2.99
N ILE A 258 -15.02 17.60 1.78
CA ILE A 258 -13.85 18.38 1.36
C ILE A 258 -14.10 19.83 1.72
N PHE A 259 -13.18 20.46 2.45
CA PHE A 259 -13.34 21.85 2.87
C PHE A 259 -13.17 22.80 1.68
N ASP A 260 -14.01 23.82 1.64
CA ASP A 260 -13.98 24.89 0.65
C ASP A 260 -13.96 24.38 -0.81
N PHE A 261 -14.75 23.32 -1.08
CA PHE A 261 -14.81 22.65 -2.37
C PHE A 261 -16.28 22.49 -2.81
N ASP A 262 -16.62 22.99 -4.00
CA ASP A 262 -17.98 23.02 -4.55
C ASP A 262 -18.12 22.38 -5.95
N GLU A 263 -17.03 21.79 -6.46
CA GLU A 263 -17.05 21.16 -7.78
C GLU A 263 -17.62 19.73 -7.76
N SER A 264 -18.24 19.33 -8.88
CA SER A 264 -18.61 17.93 -9.09
C SER A 264 -17.38 17.07 -9.39
N ILE A 265 -17.27 15.96 -8.63
CA ILE A 265 -16.14 15.01 -8.73
C ILE A 265 -16.58 13.57 -9.06
N TYR A 266 -17.84 13.38 -9.47
CA TYR A 266 -18.31 12.07 -9.89
C TYR A 266 -17.52 11.54 -11.10
N GLY A 267 -17.07 10.28 -11.00
CA GLY A 267 -16.23 9.64 -12.02
C GLY A 267 -14.78 10.11 -12.08
N ALA A 268 -14.37 11.02 -11.18
CA ALA A 268 -12.98 11.41 -11.05
C ALA A 268 -12.19 10.41 -10.18
N SER A 269 -10.91 10.22 -10.50
CA SER A 269 -9.98 9.52 -9.61
C SER A 269 -9.83 10.30 -8.31
N PHE A 270 -10.01 9.63 -7.20
CA PHE A 270 -9.98 10.20 -5.87
C PHE A 270 -9.00 9.42 -4.98
N THR A 271 -8.07 10.13 -4.37
CA THR A 271 -7.16 9.55 -3.39
C THR A 271 -7.34 10.24 -2.05
N LEU A 272 -7.59 9.44 -1.03
CA LEU A 272 -7.77 9.90 0.34
C LEU A 272 -6.54 9.56 1.17
N ALA A 273 -5.90 10.57 1.73
CA ALA A 273 -4.76 10.43 2.65
C ALA A 273 -5.24 10.61 4.10
N TRP A 274 -5.01 9.62 4.94
CA TRP A 274 -5.44 9.56 6.33
C TRP A 274 -4.37 10.22 7.22
N VAL A 275 -4.76 11.28 7.95
CA VAL A 275 -3.81 12.06 8.77
C VAL A 275 -3.94 11.71 10.24
N ALA A 276 -5.13 11.84 10.83
CA ALA A 276 -5.35 11.59 12.25
C ALA A 276 -6.78 11.13 12.53
N ARG A 277 -6.97 10.30 13.57
CA ARG A 277 -8.28 9.98 14.10
C ARG A 277 -8.78 11.12 14.99
N ILE A 278 -10.01 11.61 14.75
CA ILE A 278 -10.66 12.66 15.54
C ILE A 278 -11.45 12.05 16.69
N ARG A 279 -12.27 11.02 16.40
CA ARG A 279 -13.08 10.28 17.37
C ARG A 279 -13.60 8.95 16.82
N GLY A 280 -14.15 8.12 17.67
CA GLY A 280 -14.95 6.96 17.30
C GLY A 280 -16.39 7.33 16.90
N GLU A 281 -17.20 6.31 16.58
CA GLU A 281 -18.64 6.49 16.37
C GLU A 281 -19.35 7.01 17.63
N MET A 282 -20.39 7.82 17.42
CA MET A 282 -21.26 8.34 18.47
C MET A 282 -22.72 8.27 18.03
N LYS A 283 -23.62 7.99 18.97
CA LYS A 283 -25.06 8.09 18.77
C LYS A 283 -25.56 9.46 19.24
N PHE A 284 -26.45 10.07 18.50
CA PHE A 284 -27.02 11.39 18.82
C PHE A 284 -28.51 11.29 19.08
N ALA A 285 -28.98 11.99 20.09
CA ALA A 285 -30.40 12.00 20.47
C ALA A 285 -31.25 12.88 19.53
N SER A 286 -30.62 13.81 18.79
CA SER A 286 -31.30 14.66 17.81
C SER A 286 -30.37 15.05 16.66
N PRO A 287 -30.92 15.44 15.49
CA PRO A 287 -30.15 15.98 14.36
C PRO A 287 -29.31 17.21 14.75
N ASP A 288 -29.83 18.11 15.58
CA ASP A 288 -29.13 19.33 16.01
C ASP A 288 -27.85 19.02 16.77
N LEU A 289 -27.89 18.01 17.65
CA LEU A 289 -26.70 17.54 18.37
C LEU A 289 -25.66 16.93 17.42
N LEU A 290 -26.10 16.21 16.39
CA LEU A 290 -25.22 15.70 15.34
C LEU A 290 -24.55 16.86 14.57
N VAL A 291 -25.30 17.87 14.16
CA VAL A 291 -24.76 19.04 13.45
C VAL A 291 -23.75 19.78 14.32
N ALA A 292 -24.08 20.03 15.59
CA ALA A 292 -23.15 20.67 16.53
C ALA A 292 -21.83 19.89 16.68
N GLN A 293 -21.91 18.55 16.76
CA GLN A 293 -20.74 17.71 16.84
C GLN A 293 -19.91 17.74 15.53
N ILE A 294 -20.56 17.73 14.36
CA ILE A 294 -19.86 17.84 13.06
C ILE A 294 -19.05 19.14 12.98
N HIS A 295 -19.62 20.27 13.43
CA HIS A 295 -18.88 21.54 13.48
C HIS A 295 -17.63 21.46 14.39
N GLN A 296 -17.76 20.82 15.54
CA GLN A 296 -16.60 20.60 16.44
C GLN A 296 -15.54 19.69 15.78
N ASP A 297 -15.99 18.64 15.10
CA ASP A 297 -15.09 17.70 14.42
C ASP A 297 -14.34 18.38 13.26
N ILE A 298 -15.02 19.26 12.50
CA ILE A 298 -14.41 20.08 11.44
C ILE A 298 -13.31 20.97 12.03
N GLN A 299 -13.57 21.66 13.16
CA GLN A 299 -12.56 22.50 13.81
C GLN A 299 -11.35 21.68 14.29
N LYS A 300 -11.59 20.50 14.89
CA LYS A 300 -10.50 19.59 15.27
C LYS A 300 -9.71 19.10 14.06
N ALA A 301 -10.40 18.78 12.97
CA ALA A 301 -9.76 18.34 11.73
C ALA A 301 -8.90 19.46 11.13
N LYS A 302 -9.41 20.69 11.05
CA LYS A 302 -8.65 21.87 10.60
C LYS A 302 -7.39 22.06 11.41
N ASN A 303 -7.47 21.97 12.74
CA ASN A 303 -6.30 22.08 13.62
C ASN A 303 -5.26 20.98 13.37
N ARG A 304 -5.70 19.71 13.13
CA ARG A 304 -4.81 18.60 12.80
C ARG A 304 -4.17 18.73 11.43
N LEU A 305 -4.83 19.39 10.50
CA LEU A 305 -4.37 19.63 9.13
C LEU A 305 -3.57 20.93 8.97
N HIS A 306 -3.52 21.77 10.03
CA HIS A 306 -2.87 23.09 10.05
C HIS A 306 -3.45 24.05 8.99
N VAL A 307 -4.78 24.15 8.92
CA VAL A 307 -5.56 25.03 8.03
C VAL A 307 -6.69 25.71 8.76
#